data_1988b7ce7cd9f365ebd3a1412f977fd5
#
_entry.id   1988b7ce7cd9f365ebd3a1412f977fd5
#
_cell.length_a   1.000
_cell.length_b   1.000
_cell.length_c   1.000
_cell.angle_alpha   90.00
_cell.angle_beta   90.00
_cell.angle_gamma   90.00
#
_symmetry.space_group_name_H-M   'P 1'
#
loop_
_entity.id
_entity.type
_entity.pdbx_description
1 polymer ?
#
loop_
_entity_poly.entity_id
_entity_poly.type
_entity_poly.pdbx_seq_one_letter_code
_entity_poly.pdbx_strand_id
1 'polypeptide(L)'
;MSKIKQSPALVLASSSPYRRQLLSQLGLAFQVHHPNIDESTIPGETARELVSRLATQKALAISADVQGGLIIGSDQVAVQGDKIEGKPRDRQDAIRQLSEASGREITLQTGLALLNSTSGRIQVDVISYKVRFRKLTLPQIEAYLDVEAPFGCCGSLRADGLGIALLESLTGDDPSALIGLPLIRLVEMLESEGVRVIPEPDSIKA
;
A
#
# COMPACT_ATOMS: atom_id res chain seq x y z
N MET A 1 -20.96 24.49 -26.52
CA MET A 1 -19.74 23.66 -26.59
C MET A 1 -19.44 23.14 -25.21
N SER A 2 -19.82 21.92 -24.94
CA SER A 2 -19.50 21.26 -23.63
C SER A 2 -18.00 21.05 -23.62
N LYS A 3 -17.30 21.70 -22.68
CA LYS A 3 -15.88 21.40 -22.39
C LYS A 3 -15.84 19.94 -21.93
N ILE A 4 -15.22 19.07 -22.69
CA ILE A 4 -14.85 17.72 -22.23
C ILE A 4 -14.01 17.97 -20.98
N LYS A 5 -14.56 17.63 -19.81
CA LYS A 5 -13.83 17.71 -18.55
C LYS A 5 -12.71 16.68 -18.65
N GLN A 6 -11.51 17.15 -18.95
CA GLN A 6 -10.33 16.30 -18.90
C GLN A 6 -10.23 15.71 -17.49
N SER A 7 -10.15 14.38 -17.38
CA SER A 7 -9.92 13.74 -16.09
C SER A 7 -8.62 14.30 -15.50
N PRO A 8 -8.60 14.59 -14.18
CA PRO A 8 -7.40 15.10 -13.53
C PRO A 8 -6.24 14.10 -13.72
N ALA A 9 -5.02 14.61 -13.86
CA ALA A 9 -3.82 13.76 -13.88
C ALA A 9 -3.76 12.94 -12.60
N LEU A 10 -3.49 11.63 -12.71
CA LEU A 10 -3.33 10.74 -11.56
C LEU A 10 -1.85 10.46 -11.34
N VAL A 11 -1.38 10.62 -10.11
CA VAL A 11 0.03 10.45 -9.74
C VAL A 11 0.13 9.54 -8.52
N LEU A 12 0.99 8.53 -8.61
CA LEU A 12 1.34 7.65 -7.48
C LEU A 12 2.65 8.14 -6.85
N ALA A 13 2.57 8.61 -5.61
CA ALA A 13 3.72 9.00 -4.78
C ALA A 13 4.34 7.78 -4.11
N SER A 14 5.08 6.96 -4.87
CA SER A 14 5.66 5.72 -4.35
C SER A 14 6.82 5.21 -5.19
N SER A 15 7.83 4.62 -4.53
CA SER A 15 8.89 3.84 -5.17
C SER A 15 8.58 2.33 -5.27
N SER A 16 7.43 1.88 -4.70
CA SER A 16 7.08 0.45 -4.64
C SER A 16 6.60 -0.06 -6.00
N PRO A 17 7.26 -1.09 -6.58
CA PRO A 17 6.80 -1.74 -7.80
C PRO A 17 5.45 -2.44 -7.59
N TYR A 18 5.19 -2.96 -6.41
CA TYR A 18 3.94 -3.63 -6.06
C TYR A 18 2.75 -2.67 -6.10
N ARG A 19 2.88 -1.48 -5.51
CA ARG A 19 1.82 -0.45 -5.56
C ARG A 19 1.56 0.03 -6.98
N ARG A 20 2.62 0.17 -7.79
CA ARG A 20 2.48 0.50 -9.21
C ARG A 20 1.70 -0.59 -9.96
N GLN A 21 2.03 -1.85 -9.74
CA GLN A 21 1.34 -2.99 -10.35
C GLN A 21 -0.14 -3.05 -9.93
N LEU A 22 -0.44 -2.85 -8.64
CA LEU A 22 -1.82 -2.78 -8.14
C LEU A 22 -2.60 -1.65 -8.81
N LEU A 23 -2.07 -0.43 -8.83
CA LEU A 23 -2.77 0.71 -9.42
C LEU A 23 -3.05 0.49 -10.91
N SER A 24 -2.17 -0.20 -11.64
CA SER A 24 -2.39 -0.53 -13.05
C SER A 24 -3.61 -1.41 -13.31
N GLN A 25 -4.09 -2.16 -12.31
CA GLN A 25 -5.31 -2.99 -12.42
C GLN A 25 -6.57 -2.15 -12.63
N LEU A 26 -6.57 -0.88 -12.21
CA LEU A 26 -7.70 0.01 -12.42
C LEU A 26 -7.82 0.51 -13.87
N GLY A 27 -6.85 0.23 -14.74
CA GLY A 27 -6.86 0.66 -16.15
C GLY A 27 -6.74 2.17 -16.36
N LEU A 28 -6.47 2.94 -15.31
CA LEU A 28 -6.28 4.38 -15.37
C LEU A 28 -4.86 4.75 -15.79
N ALA A 29 -4.70 5.78 -16.60
CA ALA A 29 -3.38 6.35 -16.87
C ALA A 29 -2.87 7.10 -15.63
N PHE A 30 -1.65 6.85 -15.21
CA PHE A 30 -1.03 7.53 -14.07
C PHE A 30 0.48 7.70 -14.26
N GLN A 31 1.03 8.66 -13.54
CA GLN A 31 2.47 8.88 -13.42
C GLN A 31 2.97 8.37 -12.07
N VAL A 32 4.26 8.07 -11.97
CA VAL A 32 4.91 7.65 -10.72
C VAL A 32 5.97 8.68 -10.36
N HIS A 33 5.86 9.24 -9.16
CA HIS A 33 6.86 10.12 -8.58
C HIS A 33 7.38 9.52 -7.28
N HIS A 34 8.68 9.65 -7.04
CA HIS A 34 9.31 9.10 -5.84
C HIS A 34 9.33 10.18 -4.74
N PRO A 35 8.53 10.04 -3.68
CA PRO A 35 8.54 10.97 -2.57
C PRO A 35 9.83 10.78 -1.78
N ASN A 36 10.51 11.88 -1.48
CA ASN A 36 11.68 11.88 -0.59
C ASN A 36 11.23 12.43 0.77
N ILE A 37 10.89 11.53 1.69
CA ILE A 37 10.45 11.87 3.05
C ILE A 37 11.20 11.04 4.09
N ASP A 38 11.23 11.52 5.33
CA ASP A 38 11.67 10.74 6.48
C ASP A 38 10.54 9.78 6.90
N GLU A 39 10.80 8.47 6.78
CA GLU A 39 9.86 7.41 7.14
C GLU A 39 10.08 6.88 8.58
N SER A 40 10.92 7.54 9.39
CA SER A 40 11.16 7.14 10.77
C SER A 40 9.90 7.25 11.64
N THR A 41 9.81 6.37 12.65
CA THR A 41 8.72 6.38 13.64
C THR A 41 8.89 7.53 14.62
N ILE A 42 7.77 8.07 15.10
CA ILE A 42 7.75 9.07 16.18
C ILE A 42 7.47 8.34 17.51
N PRO A 43 8.19 8.63 18.61
CA PRO A 43 7.94 8.00 19.89
C PRO A 43 6.48 8.11 20.34
N GLY A 44 5.88 6.97 20.67
CA GLY A 44 4.47 6.87 21.09
C GLY A 44 3.45 6.80 19.95
N GLU A 45 3.89 6.86 18.69
CA GLU A 45 3.01 6.73 17.52
C GLU A 45 2.53 5.29 17.35
N THR A 46 1.22 5.12 17.23
CA THR A 46 0.62 3.82 16.89
C THR A 46 0.87 3.47 15.43
N ALA A 47 0.75 2.19 15.06
CA ALA A 47 0.89 1.76 13.67
C ALA A 47 -0.10 2.48 12.74
N ARG A 48 -1.33 2.73 13.20
CA ARG A 48 -2.37 3.44 12.44
C ARG A 48 -1.98 4.90 12.19
N GLU A 49 -1.47 5.59 13.20
CA GLU A 49 -1.00 6.97 13.09
C GLU A 49 0.21 7.06 12.16
N LEU A 50 1.17 6.15 12.30
CA LEU A 50 2.37 6.07 11.47
C LEU A 50 2.02 5.96 9.98
N VAL A 51 1.23 4.95 9.59
CA VAL A 51 0.90 4.74 8.17
C VAL A 51 0.01 5.85 7.60
N SER A 52 -0.86 6.44 8.43
CA SER A 52 -1.69 7.59 8.05
C SER A 52 -0.82 8.82 7.77
N ARG A 53 0.12 9.12 8.68
CA ARG A 53 1.08 10.22 8.54
C ARG A 53 1.97 10.02 7.31
N LEU A 54 2.57 8.86 7.15
CA LEU A 54 3.48 8.60 6.03
C LEU A 54 2.75 8.61 4.68
N ALA A 55 1.54 8.05 4.59
CA ALA A 55 0.73 8.13 3.37
C ALA A 55 0.44 9.59 2.99
N THR A 56 0.05 10.41 3.98
CA THR A 56 -0.21 11.84 3.81
C THR A 56 1.05 12.60 3.38
N GLN A 57 2.16 12.39 4.07
CA GLN A 57 3.43 13.06 3.76
C GLN A 57 3.95 12.70 2.36
N LYS A 58 3.80 11.42 1.93
CA LYS A 58 4.16 10.99 0.57
C LYS A 58 3.37 11.76 -0.49
N ALA A 59 2.06 11.93 -0.31
CA ALA A 59 1.24 12.69 -1.24
C ALA A 59 1.61 14.19 -1.26
N LEU A 60 1.84 14.77 -0.09
CA LEU A 60 2.20 16.19 0.03
C LEU A 60 3.59 16.51 -0.52
N ALA A 61 4.57 15.60 -0.36
CA ALA A 61 5.95 15.82 -0.77
C ALA A 61 6.12 16.10 -2.27
N ILE A 62 5.21 15.59 -3.11
CA ILE A 62 5.26 15.81 -4.57
C ILE A 62 4.18 16.79 -5.06
N SER A 63 3.40 17.38 -4.15
CA SER A 63 2.25 18.22 -4.52
C SER A 63 2.64 19.48 -5.31
N ALA A 64 3.81 20.04 -5.05
CA ALA A 64 4.32 21.20 -5.78
C ALA A 64 4.63 20.90 -7.26
N ASP A 65 5.00 19.66 -7.57
CA ASP A 65 5.35 19.20 -8.91
C ASP A 65 4.12 18.78 -9.73
N VAL A 66 2.96 18.64 -9.08
CA VAL A 66 1.71 18.14 -9.68
C VAL A 66 0.64 19.23 -9.66
N GLN A 67 0.50 19.94 -10.79
CA GLN A 67 -0.55 20.95 -10.91
C GLN A 67 -1.84 20.37 -11.47
N GLY A 68 -2.93 20.50 -10.71
CA GLY A 68 -4.27 20.10 -11.20
C GLY A 68 -4.49 18.60 -11.27
N GLY A 69 -3.85 17.82 -10.37
CA GLY A 69 -3.91 16.36 -10.35
C GLY A 69 -4.40 15.79 -9.01
N LEU A 70 -4.63 14.47 -9.03
CA LEU A 70 -4.90 13.65 -7.85
C LEU A 70 -3.64 12.85 -7.50
N ILE A 71 -3.18 12.97 -6.27
CA ILE A 71 -1.94 12.35 -5.80
C ILE A 71 -2.26 11.28 -4.78
N ILE A 72 -1.85 10.06 -5.06
CA ILE A 72 -2.02 8.89 -4.20
C ILE A 72 -0.74 8.68 -3.38
N GLY A 73 -0.87 8.74 -2.06
CA GLY A 73 0.15 8.32 -1.12
C GLY A 73 -0.27 7.05 -0.38
N SER A 74 0.66 6.15 -0.11
CA SER A 74 0.38 4.95 0.68
C SER A 74 1.61 4.51 1.47
N ASP A 75 1.36 3.97 2.67
CA ASP A 75 2.37 3.34 3.49
C ASP A 75 1.83 2.07 4.15
N GLN A 76 2.72 1.14 4.55
CA GLN A 76 2.30 -0.11 5.16
C GLN A 76 3.30 -0.58 6.20
N VAL A 77 2.78 -1.11 7.30
CA VAL A 77 3.54 -1.82 8.32
C VAL A 77 2.84 -3.11 8.74
N ALA A 78 3.62 -4.06 9.23
CA ALA A 78 3.10 -5.26 9.89
C ALA A 78 3.08 -5.05 11.41
N VAL A 79 2.02 -5.49 12.07
CA VAL A 79 1.83 -5.36 13.52
C VAL A 79 1.67 -6.73 14.14
N GLN A 80 2.53 -7.02 15.13
CA GLN A 80 2.49 -8.25 15.90
C GLN A 80 2.43 -7.91 17.40
N GLY A 81 1.26 -8.06 18.01
CA GLY A 81 1.03 -7.51 19.35
C GLY A 81 1.24 -5.99 19.34
N ASP A 82 2.16 -5.50 20.18
CA ASP A 82 2.52 -4.08 20.24
C ASP A 82 3.71 -3.70 19.33
N LYS A 83 4.27 -4.68 18.61
CA LYS A 83 5.47 -4.48 17.79
C LYS A 83 5.09 -4.07 16.36
N ILE A 84 5.64 -2.95 15.91
CA ILE A 84 5.52 -2.48 14.53
C ILE A 84 6.74 -2.93 13.75
N GLU A 85 6.53 -3.67 12.67
CA GLU A 85 7.56 -4.17 11.77
C GLU A 85 7.41 -3.55 10.38
N GLY A 86 8.47 -2.90 9.93
CA GLY A 86 8.60 -2.41 8.56
C GLY A 86 9.23 -3.45 7.63
N LYS A 87 9.90 -2.98 6.60
CA LYS A 87 10.76 -3.81 5.75
C LYS A 87 11.96 -4.32 6.55
N PRO A 88 12.40 -5.56 6.34
CA PRO A 88 13.60 -6.07 6.99
C PRO A 88 14.84 -5.29 6.53
N ARG A 89 15.76 -5.04 7.45
CA ARG A 89 17.02 -4.35 7.19
C ARG A 89 18.00 -5.21 6.41
N ASP A 90 17.95 -6.52 6.65
CA ASP A 90 18.81 -7.52 6.08
C ASP A 90 18.19 -8.92 6.18
N ARG A 91 18.91 -9.97 5.72
CA ARG A 91 18.46 -11.36 5.78
C ARG A 91 18.22 -11.85 7.23
N GLN A 92 19.07 -11.45 8.17
CA GLN A 92 18.91 -11.87 9.57
C GLN A 92 17.67 -11.26 10.20
N ASP A 93 17.39 -10.01 9.90
CA ASP A 93 16.17 -9.34 10.34
C ASP A 93 14.92 -10.00 9.71
N ALA A 94 14.99 -10.41 8.44
CA ALA A 94 13.92 -11.16 7.79
C ALA A 94 13.66 -12.52 8.46
N ILE A 95 14.73 -13.27 8.80
CA ILE A 95 14.62 -14.52 9.55
C ILE A 95 13.97 -14.28 10.92
N ARG A 96 14.37 -13.23 11.63
CA ARG A 96 13.78 -12.84 12.91
C ARG A 96 12.28 -12.53 12.76
N GLN A 97 11.91 -11.66 11.81
CA GLN A 97 10.52 -11.27 11.58
C GLN A 97 9.63 -12.50 11.29
N LEU A 98 10.05 -13.39 10.40
CA LEU A 98 9.30 -14.59 10.04
C LEU A 98 9.26 -15.63 11.15
N SER A 99 10.34 -15.78 11.95
CA SER A 99 10.37 -16.66 13.10
C SER A 99 9.42 -16.19 14.20
N GLU A 100 9.37 -14.89 14.47
CA GLU A 100 8.44 -14.28 15.41
C GLU A 100 6.99 -14.39 14.93
N ALA A 101 6.74 -14.30 13.62
CA ALA A 101 5.41 -14.43 13.02
C ALA A 101 4.89 -15.89 12.96
N SER A 102 5.80 -16.86 13.05
CA SER A 102 5.46 -18.30 12.93
C SER A 102 4.34 -18.73 13.87
N GLY A 103 3.26 -19.29 13.33
CA GLY A 103 2.08 -19.75 14.06
C GLY A 103 1.21 -18.65 14.67
N ARG A 104 1.45 -17.39 14.32
CA ARG A 104 0.72 -16.22 14.86
C ARG A 104 -0.10 -15.50 13.81
N GLU A 105 -1.01 -14.67 14.29
CA GLU A 105 -1.74 -13.70 13.47
C GLU A 105 -1.00 -12.35 13.50
N ILE A 106 -0.78 -11.81 12.31
CA ILE A 106 -0.16 -10.51 12.07
C ILE A 106 -1.20 -9.62 11.41
N THR A 107 -1.29 -8.36 11.82
CA THR A 107 -2.14 -7.37 11.16
C THR A 107 -1.29 -6.46 10.29
N LEU A 108 -1.58 -6.40 9.00
CA LEU A 108 -1.01 -5.39 8.10
C LEU A 108 -1.89 -4.14 8.20
N GLN A 109 -1.29 -3.00 8.55
CA GLN A 109 -1.93 -1.69 8.54
C GLN A 109 -1.45 -0.95 7.29
N THR A 110 -2.40 -0.58 6.42
CA THR A 110 -2.08 0.12 5.17
C THR A 110 -2.78 1.47 5.14
N GLY A 111 -1.98 2.54 5.25
CA GLY A 111 -2.42 3.92 5.09
C GLY A 111 -2.60 4.27 3.61
N LEU A 112 -3.67 4.97 3.32
CA LEU A 112 -4.01 5.50 2.00
C LEU A 112 -4.36 6.97 2.13
N ALA A 113 -3.75 7.83 1.28
CA ALA A 113 -4.08 9.24 1.16
C ALA A 113 -4.34 9.58 -0.32
N LEU A 114 -5.39 10.34 -0.59
CA LEU A 114 -5.67 10.94 -1.89
C LEU A 114 -5.73 12.46 -1.72
N LEU A 115 -4.77 13.16 -2.31
CA LEU A 115 -4.69 14.62 -2.32
C LEU A 115 -5.14 15.16 -3.68
N ASN A 116 -6.11 16.05 -3.67
CA ASN A 116 -6.44 16.88 -4.82
C ASN A 116 -5.60 18.16 -4.80
N SER A 117 -4.60 18.26 -5.67
CA SER A 117 -3.65 19.38 -5.69
C SER A 117 -4.26 20.70 -6.14
N THR A 118 -5.46 20.70 -6.75
CA THR A 118 -6.18 21.90 -7.11
C THR A 118 -6.92 22.53 -5.92
N SER A 119 -7.63 21.69 -5.16
CA SER A 119 -8.46 22.16 -4.03
C SER A 119 -7.74 22.14 -2.69
N GLY A 120 -6.62 21.43 -2.58
CA GLY A 120 -5.94 21.12 -1.32
C GLY A 120 -6.67 20.10 -0.46
N ARG A 121 -7.81 19.55 -0.93
CA ARG A 121 -8.55 18.52 -0.18
C ARG A 121 -7.73 17.24 -0.11
N ILE A 122 -7.60 16.70 1.08
CA ILE A 122 -6.97 15.40 1.31
C ILE A 122 -7.96 14.44 1.98
N GLN A 123 -8.05 13.23 1.46
CA GLN A 123 -8.79 12.12 2.05
C GLN A 123 -7.77 11.12 2.57
N VAL A 124 -7.94 10.65 3.80
CA VAL A 124 -7.02 9.70 4.43
C VAL A 124 -7.80 8.58 5.09
N ASP A 125 -7.33 7.35 4.92
CA ASP A 125 -7.88 6.19 5.62
C ASP A 125 -6.77 5.16 5.92
N VAL A 126 -7.08 4.22 6.81
CA VAL A 126 -6.19 3.10 7.15
C VAL A 126 -6.97 1.80 7.11
N ILE A 127 -6.55 0.91 6.24
CA ILE A 127 -7.16 -0.39 6.02
C ILE A 127 -6.31 -1.48 6.67
N SER A 128 -6.98 -2.29 7.51
CA SER A 128 -6.34 -3.42 8.21
C SER A 128 -6.60 -4.71 7.47
N TYR A 129 -5.57 -5.54 7.35
CA TYR A 129 -5.68 -6.89 6.80
C TYR A 129 -4.94 -7.88 7.67
N LYS A 130 -5.56 -8.99 8.04
CA LYS A 130 -4.98 -9.99 8.93
C LYS A 130 -4.47 -11.18 8.15
N VAL A 131 -3.30 -11.65 8.51
CA VAL A 131 -2.67 -12.85 7.99
C VAL A 131 -2.31 -13.78 9.14
N ARG A 132 -2.68 -15.05 9.06
CA ARG A 132 -2.27 -16.07 10.00
C ARG A 132 -1.18 -16.92 9.38
N PHE A 133 -0.03 -16.95 10.02
CA PHE A 133 1.09 -17.78 9.60
C PHE A 133 0.93 -19.22 10.07
N ARG A 134 1.35 -20.16 9.23
CA ARG A 134 1.59 -21.55 9.67
C ARG A 134 2.72 -21.59 10.69
N LYS A 135 2.85 -22.70 11.43
CA LYS A 135 4.06 -22.98 12.17
C LYS A 135 5.20 -23.26 11.18
N LEU A 136 6.19 -22.40 11.17
CA LEU A 136 7.32 -22.46 10.26
C LEU A 136 8.56 -22.97 10.96
N THR A 137 9.35 -23.80 10.29
CA THR A 137 10.70 -24.18 10.74
C THR A 137 11.73 -23.23 10.14
N LEU A 138 12.90 -23.12 10.78
CA LEU A 138 13.99 -22.30 10.26
C LEU A 138 14.39 -22.66 8.80
N PRO A 139 14.56 -23.96 8.44
CA PRO A 139 14.85 -24.31 7.04
C PRO A 139 13.78 -23.86 6.03
N GLN A 140 12.50 -23.84 6.43
CA GLN A 140 11.41 -23.35 5.55
C GLN A 140 11.52 -21.83 5.36
N ILE A 141 11.84 -21.07 6.44
CA ILE A 141 12.06 -19.63 6.36
C ILE A 141 13.24 -19.31 5.45
N GLU A 142 14.37 -19.99 5.65
CA GLU A 142 15.58 -19.79 4.85
C GLU A 142 15.33 -20.10 3.36
N ALA A 143 14.68 -21.23 3.06
CA ALA A 143 14.33 -21.60 1.69
C ALA A 143 13.40 -20.58 1.03
N TYR A 144 12.41 -20.05 1.77
CA TYR A 144 11.55 -18.97 1.27
C TYR A 144 12.35 -17.72 0.95
N LEU A 145 13.25 -17.29 1.85
CA LEU A 145 14.08 -16.11 1.65
C LEU A 145 15.04 -16.25 0.46
N ASP A 146 15.56 -17.47 0.21
CA ASP A 146 16.45 -17.75 -0.93
C ASP A 146 15.73 -17.67 -2.28
N VAL A 147 14.45 -18.06 -2.34
CA VAL A 147 13.66 -18.04 -3.57
C VAL A 147 13.00 -16.69 -3.81
N GLU A 148 12.38 -16.09 -2.78
CA GLU A 148 11.52 -14.91 -2.94
C GLU A 148 12.26 -13.59 -2.76
N ALA A 149 13.30 -13.57 -1.91
CA ALA A 149 14.05 -12.36 -1.55
C ALA A 149 13.14 -11.15 -1.17
N PRO A 150 12.22 -11.27 -0.18
CA PRO A 150 11.14 -10.32 0.08
C PRO A 150 11.61 -9.08 0.87
N PHE A 151 12.83 -8.59 0.64
CA PHE A 151 13.44 -7.50 1.40
C PHE A 151 12.76 -6.13 1.17
N GLY A 152 11.91 -6.03 0.14
CA GLY A 152 11.07 -4.86 -0.13
C GLY A 152 9.69 -4.90 0.52
N CYS A 153 9.33 -5.97 1.25
CA CYS A 153 8.02 -6.21 1.81
C CYS A 153 8.01 -6.08 3.33
N CYS A 154 6.99 -5.42 3.89
CA CYS A 154 6.80 -5.28 5.34
C CYS A 154 6.58 -6.66 5.99
N GLY A 155 7.21 -6.89 7.16
CA GLY A 155 7.15 -8.18 7.84
C GLY A 155 7.77 -9.32 7.05
N SER A 156 8.61 -9.03 6.05
CA SER A 156 9.26 -10.02 5.17
C SER A 156 8.27 -10.94 4.43
N LEU A 157 7.03 -10.50 4.25
CA LEU A 157 5.97 -11.28 3.60
C LEU A 157 5.66 -10.72 2.20
N ARG A 158 5.91 -11.51 1.16
CA ARG A 158 5.41 -11.26 -0.18
C ARG A 158 4.21 -12.15 -0.47
N ALA A 159 3.01 -11.65 -0.13
CA ALA A 159 1.79 -12.46 -0.18
C ALA A 159 1.26 -12.70 -1.60
N ASP A 160 1.62 -11.86 -2.57
CA ASP A 160 1.34 -12.03 -4.02
C ASP A 160 2.36 -12.93 -4.74
N GLY A 161 3.30 -13.51 -4.00
CA GLY A 161 4.31 -14.45 -4.45
C GLY A 161 4.32 -15.72 -3.60
N LEU A 162 5.51 -16.32 -3.42
CA LEU A 162 5.68 -17.55 -2.65
C LEU A 162 5.29 -17.41 -1.18
N GLY A 163 5.22 -16.18 -0.64
CA GLY A 163 4.80 -15.92 0.74
C GLY A 163 3.42 -16.46 1.08
N ILE A 164 2.53 -16.64 0.09
CA ILE A 164 1.22 -17.28 0.31
C ILE A 164 1.37 -18.70 0.90
N ALA A 165 2.45 -19.42 0.60
CA ALA A 165 2.70 -20.76 1.13
C ALA A 165 3.03 -20.77 2.64
N LEU A 166 3.42 -19.63 3.21
CA LEU A 166 3.68 -19.46 4.64
C LEU A 166 2.41 -19.27 5.45
N LEU A 167 1.26 -19.04 4.80
CA LEU A 167 0.03 -18.62 5.45
C LEU A 167 -0.96 -19.75 5.62
N GLU A 168 -1.74 -19.67 6.68
CA GLU A 168 -2.86 -20.55 7.00
C GLU A 168 -4.20 -19.93 6.59
N SER A 169 -4.36 -18.61 6.81
CA SER A 169 -5.57 -17.88 6.44
C SER A 169 -5.31 -16.38 6.24
N LEU A 170 -6.23 -15.76 5.51
CA LEU A 170 -6.27 -14.34 5.18
C LEU A 170 -7.64 -13.78 5.55
N THR A 171 -7.70 -12.61 6.18
CA THR A 171 -8.96 -11.97 6.61
C THR A 171 -8.89 -10.46 6.48
N GLY A 172 -9.82 -9.87 5.73
CA GLY A 172 -9.95 -8.42 5.53
C GLY A 172 -10.86 -8.10 4.36
N ASP A 173 -11.36 -6.86 4.31
CA ASP A 173 -12.36 -6.43 3.33
C ASP A 173 -11.73 -6.02 1.98
N ASP A 174 -10.46 -5.65 1.98
CA ASP A 174 -9.73 -5.25 0.78
C ASP A 174 -8.45 -6.07 0.61
N PRO A 175 -8.45 -7.13 -0.22
CA PRO A 175 -7.28 -7.98 -0.45
C PRO A 175 -6.08 -7.24 -1.02
N SER A 176 -6.29 -6.14 -1.74
CA SER A 176 -5.21 -5.32 -2.30
C SER A 176 -4.44 -4.55 -1.22
N ALA A 177 -5.08 -4.30 -0.06
CA ALA A 177 -4.42 -3.73 1.11
C ALA A 177 -3.29 -4.63 1.62
N LEU A 178 -3.42 -5.96 1.49
CA LEU A 178 -2.36 -6.92 1.83
C LEU A 178 -1.06 -6.67 1.07
N ILE A 179 -1.17 -6.23 -0.19
CA ILE A 179 -0.02 -5.97 -1.08
C ILE A 179 0.53 -4.54 -0.91
N GLY A 180 -0.28 -3.64 -0.32
CA GLY A 180 0.17 -2.31 0.09
C GLY A 180 -0.48 -1.12 -0.61
N LEU A 181 -1.59 -1.32 -1.35
CA LEU A 181 -2.43 -0.24 -1.88
C LEU A 181 -3.91 -0.67 -1.88
N PRO A 182 -4.73 -0.17 -0.94
CA PRO A 182 -6.14 -0.55 -0.83
C PRO A 182 -6.96 -0.03 -2.01
N LEU A 183 -7.19 -0.86 -3.03
CA LEU A 183 -7.84 -0.44 -4.27
C LEU A 183 -9.34 -0.22 -4.11
N ILE A 184 -10.03 -1.01 -3.29
CA ILE A 184 -11.47 -0.83 -3.05
C ILE A 184 -11.70 0.56 -2.47
N ARG A 185 -10.95 0.91 -1.42
CA ARG A 185 -11.05 2.23 -0.80
C ARG A 185 -10.57 3.35 -1.72
N LEU A 186 -9.52 3.11 -2.51
CA LEU A 186 -9.02 4.09 -3.48
C LEU A 186 -10.07 4.43 -4.55
N VAL A 187 -10.81 3.44 -5.05
CA VAL A 187 -11.89 3.66 -6.03
C VAL A 187 -12.95 4.61 -5.46
N GLU A 188 -13.41 4.40 -4.23
CA GLU A 188 -14.37 5.30 -3.57
C GLU A 188 -13.82 6.73 -3.46
N MET A 189 -12.54 6.89 -3.06
CA MET A 189 -11.91 8.19 -2.97
C MET A 189 -11.81 8.87 -4.35
N LEU A 190 -11.44 8.14 -5.40
CA LEU A 190 -11.35 8.64 -6.78
C LEU A 190 -12.72 9.06 -7.30
N GLU A 191 -13.75 8.26 -7.07
CA GLU A 191 -15.13 8.59 -7.48
C GLU A 191 -15.65 9.85 -6.78
N SER A 192 -15.31 10.06 -5.51
CA SER A 192 -15.65 11.29 -4.80
C SER A 192 -14.98 12.56 -5.37
N GLU A 193 -13.87 12.40 -6.09
CA GLU A 193 -13.19 13.46 -6.85
C GLU A 193 -13.63 13.52 -8.32
N GLY A 194 -14.66 12.73 -8.70
CA GLY A 194 -15.23 12.73 -10.04
C GLY A 194 -14.46 11.89 -11.07
N VAL A 195 -13.52 11.03 -10.63
CA VAL A 195 -12.83 10.07 -11.49
C VAL A 195 -13.58 8.75 -11.48
N ARG A 196 -14.12 8.35 -12.61
CA ARG A 196 -14.81 7.06 -12.76
C ARG A 196 -13.82 5.99 -13.20
N VAL A 197 -13.74 4.91 -12.43
CA VAL A 197 -12.89 3.77 -12.76
C VAL A 197 -13.59 2.85 -13.76
N ILE A 198 -14.88 2.61 -13.58
CA ILE A 198 -15.68 1.84 -14.55
C ILE A 198 -16.36 2.83 -15.51
N PRO A 199 -16.04 2.79 -16.84
CA PRO A 199 -16.63 3.69 -17.82
C PRO A 199 -18.14 3.43 -17.97
N GLU A 200 -18.91 4.48 -18.30
CA GLU A 200 -20.33 4.31 -18.64
C GLU A 200 -20.50 3.56 -19.96
N PRO A 201 -21.58 2.77 -20.11
CA PRO A 201 -21.83 1.99 -21.32
C PRO A 201 -21.80 2.80 -22.63
N ASP A 202 -22.21 4.07 -22.58
CA ASP A 202 -22.25 4.95 -23.76
C ASP A 202 -20.88 5.48 -24.19
N SER A 203 -19.85 5.40 -23.33
CA SER A 203 -18.49 5.82 -23.64
C SER A 203 -17.65 4.72 -24.32
N ILE A 204 -18.16 3.50 -24.40
CA ILE A 204 -17.48 2.32 -25.00
C ILE A 204 -17.78 2.21 -26.51
N LYS A 205 -18.75 2.97 -27.03
CA LYS A 205 -19.24 2.88 -28.42
C LYS A 205 -18.70 3.95 -29.37
N ALA A 206 -17.70 4.73 -28.96
CA ALA A 206 -17.12 5.78 -29.80
C ALA A 206 -15.73 5.42 -30.36
#